data_295fca58cfa5a916272ec5e891532070
#
_entry.id   295fca58cfa5a916272ec5e891532070
#
_cell.length_a   1.000
_cell.length_b   1.000
_cell.length_c   1.000
_cell.angle_alpha   90.00
_cell.angle_beta   90.00
_cell.angle_gamma   90.00
#
_symmetry.space_group_name_H-M   'P 1'
#
loop_
_entity.id
_entity.type
_entity.pdbx_description
1 polymer ?
#
loop_
_entity_poly.entity_id
_entity_poly.type
_entity_poly.pdbx_seq_one_letter_code
_entity_poly.pdbx_strand_id
1 'polypeptide(L)'
;MTTAVKASGTSLTDLYGIGPIIASEIVGYAGDARRFAGRDAFAAYNGTAPIELSSGGRVVHRVSRRGNRQLNHAIHMAAICQIRQTGSDGRAYFERKVAEGKTKKEAIRSLKRHVSNAVYRQLLIDAERANK
;
A
#
# COMPACT_ATOMS: atom_id res chain seq x y z
N MET A 1 2.27 0.20 21.00
CA MET A 1 1.89 0.40 19.58
C MET A 1 0.70 1.32 19.41
N THR A 2 -0.42 1.01 20.07
CA THR A 2 -1.61 1.86 19.92
C THR A 2 -1.37 3.30 20.33
N THR A 3 -0.64 3.51 21.43
CA THR A 3 -0.32 4.85 21.91
C THR A 3 0.55 5.62 20.92
N ALA A 4 1.54 4.94 20.30
CA ALA A 4 2.40 5.57 19.31
C ALA A 4 1.61 5.96 18.05
N VAL A 5 0.67 5.12 17.63
CA VAL A 5 -0.19 5.41 16.49
C VAL A 5 -1.07 6.62 16.77
N LYS A 6 -1.66 6.69 17.95
CA LYS A 6 -2.47 7.85 18.35
C LYS A 6 -1.64 9.12 18.41
N ALA A 7 -0.43 9.04 18.95
CA ALA A 7 0.46 10.19 19.05
C ALA A 7 0.89 10.69 17.68
N SER A 8 1.01 9.81 16.67
CA SER A 8 1.39 10.20 15.33
C SER A 8 0.28 10.92 14.56
N GLY A 9 -0.96 10.85 15.05
CA GLY A 9 -2.09 11.47 14.39
C GLY A 9 -2.54 10.75 13.12
N THR A 10 -2.12 9.51 12.92
CA THR A 10 -2.47 8.76 11.72
C THR A 10 -3.91 8.25 11.76
N SER A 11 -4.57 8.28 10.62
CA SER A 11 -5.89 7.67 10.43
C SER A 11 -5.82 6.36 9.65
N LEU A 12 -4.61 5.79 9.47
CA LEU A 12 -4.44 4.56 8.69
C LEU A 12 -5.23 3.39 9.25
N THR A 13 -5.45 3.34 10.56
CA THR A 13 -6.23 2.28 11.17
C THR A 13 -7.71 2.30 10.77
N ASP A 14 -8.17 3.38 10.12
CA ASP A 14 -9.51 3.43 9.55
C ASP A 14 -9.61 2.55 8.29
N LEU A 15 -8.47 2.22 7.67
CA LEU A 15 -8.46 1.34 6.52
C LEU A 15 -8.51 -0.11 6.97
N TYR A 16 -9.38 -0.88 6.31
CA TYR A 16 -9.53 -2.29 6.65
C TYR A 16 -8.21 -3.04 6.43
N GLY A 17 -7.87 -3.91 7.36
CA GLY A 17 -6.64 -4.69 7.28
C GLY A 17 -5.41 -3.99 7.84
N ILE A 18 -5.54 -2.76 8.30
CA ILE A 18 -4.44 -2.00 8.87
C ILE A 18 -4.69 -1.76 10.35
N GLY A 19 -4.11 -2.62 11.18
CA GLY A 19 -4.12 -2.45 12.63
C GLY A 19 -2.99 -1.54 13.09
N PRO A 20 -2.87 -1.34 14.41
CA PRO A 20 -1.85 -0.41 14.96
C PRO A 20 -0.41 -0.76 14.58
N ILE A 21 -0.07 -2.03 14.52
CA ILE A 21 1.29 -2.46 14.20
C ILE A 21 1.63 -2.09 12.75
N ILE A 22 0.76 -2.45 11.81
CA ILE A 22 0.98 -2.16 10.39
C ILE A 22 0.95 -0.65 10.15
N ALA A 23 0.02 0.07 10.80
CA ALA A 23 -0.05 1.52 10.68
C ALA A 23 1.24 2.18 11.13
N SER A 24 1.79 1.74 12.26
CA SER A 24 3.02 2.30 12.79
C SER A 24 4.21 2.03 11.87
N GLU A 25 4.28 0.84 11.25
CA GLU A 25 5.31 0.53 10.27
C GLU A 25 5.20 1.44 9.04
N ILE A 26 3.99 1.60 8.52
CA ILE A 26 3.76 2.45 7.34
C ILE A 26 4.18 3.89 7.62
N VAL A 27 3.73 4.44 8.74
CA VAL A 27 4.08 5.83 9.13
C VAL A 27 5.60 5.98 9.26
N GLY A 28 6.24 5.01 9.92
CA GLY A 28 7.68 5.06 10.14
C GLY A 28 8.49 5.02 8.86
N TYR A 29 8.12 4.16 7.91
CA TYR A 29 8.87 4.00 6.68
C TYR A 29 8.47 4.98 5.58
N ALA A 30 7.22 5.43 5.54
CA ALA A 30 6.78 6.38 4.53
C ALA A 30 7.26 7.80 4.80
N GLY A 31 7.32 8.18 6.06
CA GLY A 31 7.65 9.54 6.43
C GLY A 31 6.57 10.51 5.97
N ASP A 32 6.96 11.71 5.58
CA ASP A 32 6.02 12.71 5.09
C ASP A 32 5.58 12.36 3.67
N ALA A 33 4.27 12.09 3.52
CA ALA A 33 3.72 11.69 2.23
C ALA A 33 3.88 12.77 1.17
N ARG A 34 4.00 14.03 1.57
CA ARG A 34 4.15 15.14 0.63
C ARG A 34 5.48 15.15 -0.11
N ARG A 35 6.46 14.34 0.34
CA ARG A 35 7.73 14.20 -0.36
C ARG A 35 7.62 13.42 -1.66
N PHE A 36 6.52 12.69 -1.87
CA PHE A 36 6.27 11.95 -3.10
C PHE A 36 5.53 12.83 -4.10
N ALA A 37 5.86 12.70 -5.39
CA ALA A 37 5.21 13.46 -6.44
C ALA A 37 3.75 13.09 -6.63
N GLY A 38 3.38 11.86 -6.25
CA GLY A 38 2.01 11.38 -6.37
C GLY A 38 1.93 9.92 -6.00
N ARG A 39 0.76 9.32 -6.20
CA ARG A 39 0.53 7.92 -5.85
C ARG A 39 1.45 6.96 -6.62
N ASP A 40 1.82 7.31 -7.84
CA ASP A 40 2.71 6.47 -8.65
C ASP A 40 4.13 6.46 -8.07
N ALA A 41 4.61 7.61 -7.61
CA ALA A 41 5.90 7.70 -6.96
C ALA A 41 5.93 6.92 -5.65
N PHE A 42 4.86 7.01 -4.88
CA PHE A 42 4.74 6.25 -3.63
C PHE A 42 4.73 4.74 -3.91
N ALA A 43 3.97 4.31 -4.94
CA ALA A 43 3.92 2.90 -5.33
C ALA A 43 5.28 2.40 -5.81
N ALA A 44 6.02 3.22 -6.54
CA ALA A 44 7.37 2.86 -6.96
C ALA A 44 8.28 2.68 -5.76
N TYR A 45 8.18 3.57 -4.78
CA TYR A 45 8.99 3.51 -3.57
C TYR A 45 8.69 2.25 -2.75
N ASN A 46 7.43 1.83 -2.66
CA ASN A 46 7.05 0.66 -1.87
C ASN A 46 6.99 -0.64 -2.66
N GLY A 47 7.33 -0.59 -3.96
CA GLY A 47 7.41 -1.78 -4.78
C GLY A 47 6.08 -2.33 -5.30
N THR A 48 5.01 -1.54 -5.25
CA THR A 48 3.70 -1.96 -5.76
C THR A 48 3.36 -1.37 -7.12
N ALA A 49 4.25 -0.58 -7.71
CA ALA A 49 4.02 -0.03 -9.05
C ALA A 49 3.94 -1.18 -10.06
N PRO A 50 3.07 -1.04 -11.09
CA PRO A 50 2.98 -2.05 -12.12
C PRO A 50 4.32 -2.22 -12.83
N ILE A 51 4.64 -3.45 -13.16
CA ILE A 51 5.84 -3.76 -13.90
C ILE A 51 5.54 -3.54 -15.38
N GLU A 52 6.18 -2.53 -15.98
CA GLU A 52 6.07 -2.31 -17.40
C GLU A 52 7.23 -2.96 -18.11
N LEU A 53 6.93 -3.92 -18.95
CA LEU A 53 7.91 -4.57 -19.79
C LEU A 53 7.99 -3.82 -21.11
N SER A 54 8.40 -2.56 -21.05
CA SER A 54 8.58 -1.79 -22.28
C SER A 54 10.02 -1.93 -22.74
N SER A 55 10.25 -1.62 -24.00
CA SER A 55 11.54 -1.54 -24.67
C SER A 55 12.72 -2.14 -23.91
N GLY A 56 12.85 -3.45 -24.02
CA GLY A 56 13.97 -4.15 -23.44
C GLY A 56 13.75 -4.65 -22.03
N GLY A 57 12.68 -4.31 -21.41
CA GLY A 57 12.17 -4.92 -20.19
C GLY A 57 13.06 -4.92 -18.95
N ARG A 58 14.14 -4.19 -18.95
CA ARG A 58 15.15 -4.31 -17.90
C ARG A 58 15.04 -3.27 -16.79
N VAL A 59 14.29 -2.23 -17.01
CA VAL A 59 14.22 -1.10 -16.09
C VAL A 59 13.44 -1.46 -14.81
N VAL A 60 12.56 -2.39 -14.95
CA VAL A 60 11.54 -2.72 -13.96
C VAL A 60 12.11 -3.24 -12.64
N HIS A 61 13.06 -4.14 -12.75
CA HIS A 61 13.61 -4.79 -11.55
C HIS A 61 14.39 -3.83 -10.66
N ARG A 62 14.93 -2.78 -11.24
CA ARG A 62 15.73 -1.81 -10.50
C ARG A 62 14.86 -0.92 -9.61
N VAL A 63 13.66 -0.61 -10.06
CA VAL A 63 12.74 0.20 -9.27
C VAL A 63 12.38 -0.55 -7.99
N SER A 64 12.06 -1.84 -8.11
CA SER A 64 11.75 -2.66 -6.96
C SER A 64 12.90 -2.76 -5.95
N ARG A 65 14.12 -2.84 -6.45
CA ARG A 65 15.30 -2.94 -5.58
C ARG A 65 15.57 -1.67 -4.80
N ARG A 66 15.18 -0.52 -5.35
CA ARG A 66 15.35 0.76 -4.70
C ARG A 66 14.23 1.08 -3.74
N GLY A 67 13.19 0.25 -3.77
CA GLY A 67 12.04 0.49 -2.92
C GLY A 67 12.27 0.05 -1.49
N ASN A 68 11.35 0.43 -0.64
CA ASN A 68 11.40 0.06 0.77
C ASN A 68 10.71 -1.29 0.97
N ARG A 69 11.48 -2.30 1.27
CA ARG A 69 10.97 -3.67 1.44
C ARG A 69 10.05 -3.80 2.63
N GLN A 70 10.34 -3.10 3.70
CA GLN A 70 9.53 -3.15 4.91
C GLN A 70 8.15 -2.54 4.64
N LEU A 71 8.13 -1.46 3.89
CA LEU A 71 6.86 -0.83 3.51
C LEU A 71 6.08 -1.74 2.57
N ASN A 72 6.75 -2.40 1.63
CA ASN A 72 6.11 -3.39 0.77
C ASN A 72 5.48 -4.51 1.60
N HIS A 73 6.21 -5.00 2.60
CA HIS A 73 5.73 -6.06 3.47
C HIS A 73 4.48 -5.63 4.25
N ALA A 74 4.49 -4.41 4.80
CA ALA A 74 3.34 -3.89 5.53
C ALA A 74 2.10 -3.83 4.65
N ILE A 75 2.26 -3.34 3.42
CA ILE A 75 1.16 -3.29 2.45
C ILE A 75 0.69 -4.68 2.06
N HIS A 76 1.63 -5.61 1.89
CA HIS A 76 1.31 -7.00 1.59
C HIS A 76 0.47 -7.62 2.71
N MET A 77 0.87 -7.42 3.96
CA MET A 77 0.12 -7.96 5.09
C MET A 77 -1.28 -7.38 5.18
N ALA A 78 -1.44 -6.09 4.88
CA ALA A 78 -2.76 -5.47 4.84
C ALA A 78 -3.62 -6.11 3.75
N ALA A 79 -3.05 -6.34 2.57
CA ALA A 79 -3.77 -6.97 1.46
C ALA A 79 -4.19 -8.39 1.80
N ILE A 80 -3.29 -9.19 2.39
CA ILE A 80 -3.61 -10.57 2.78
C ILE A 80 -4.72 -10.58 3.84
N CYS A 81 -4.67 -9.66 4.78
CA CYS A 81 -5.71 -9.55 5.81
C CYS A 81 -7.08 -9.29 5.18
N GLN A 82 -7.13 -8.39 4.19
CA GLN A 82 -8.37 -8.12 3.47
C GLN A 82 -8.89 -9.34 2.71
N ILE A 83 -7.99 -10.09 2.07
CA ILE A 83 -8.37 -11.29 1.33
C ILE A 83 -8.98 -12.34 2.26
N ARG A 84 -8.42 -12.48 3.45
CA ARG A 84 -8.90 -13.47 4.43
C ARG A 84 -10.26 -13.12 5.02
N GLN A 85 -10.65 -11.86 4.95
CA GLN A 85 -11.89 -11.42 5.56
C GLN A 85 -13.02 -11.39 4.54
N THR A 86 -13.90 -12.36 4.61
CA THR A 86 -15.09 -12.43 3.77
C THR A 86 -15.94 -11.18 3.98
N GLY A 87 -16.35 -10.55 2.89
CA GLY A 87 -17.15 -9.34 2.97
C GLY A 87 -16.38 -8.03 2.95
N SER A 88 -15.04 -8.08 3.01
CA SER A 88 -14.26 -6.86 2.88
C SER A 88 -14.21 -6.41 1.41
N ASP A 89 -14.01 -5.12 1.20
CA ASP A 89 -13.85 -4.58 -0.17
C ASP A 89 -12.63 -5.17 -0.86
N GLY A 90 -11.56 -5.39 -0.10
CA GLY A 90 -10.35 -6.01 -0.64
C GLY A 90 -10.58 -7.43 -1.12
N ARG A 91 -11.38 -8.20 -0.38
CA ARG A 91 -11.75 -9.55 -0.80
C ARG A 91 -12.57 -9.52 -2.09
N ALA A 92 -13.55 -8.62 -2.18
CA ALA A 92 -14.34 -8.46 -3.39
C ALA A 92 -13.49 -8.06 -4.58
N TYR A 93 -12.55 -7.16 -4.38
CA TYR A 93 -11.60 -6.74 -5.41
C TYR A 93 -10.76 -7.93 -5.90
N PHE A 94 -10.22 -8.71 -4.95
CA PHE A 94 -9.42 -9.88 -5.26
C PHE A 94 -10.21 -10.91 -6.09
N GLU A 95 -11.42 -11.22 -5.64
CA GLU A 95 -12.28 -12.20 -6.34
C GLU A 95 -12.62 -11.72 -7.75
N ARG A 96 -12.87 -10.43 -7.92
CA ARG A 96 -13.17 -9.89 -9.24
C ARG A 96 -11.97 -10.05 -10.18
N LYS A 97 -10.75 -9.81 -9.68
CA LYS A 97 -9.54 -9.94 -10.50
C LYS A 97 -9.30 -11.39 -10.91
N VAL A 98 -9.55 -12.33 -10.02
CA VAL A 98 -9.46 -13.76 -10.36
C VAL A 98 -10.51 -14.12 -11.39
N ALA A 99 -11.73 -13.60 -11.24
CA ALA A 99 -12.81 -13.86 -12.21
C ALA A 99 -12.51 -13.29 -13.60
N GLU A 100 -11.70 -12.21 -13.66
CA GLU A 100 -11.25 -11.62 -14.92
C GLU A 100 -10.15 -12.43 -15.62
N GLY A 101 -9.73 -13.54 -15.02
CA GLY A 101 -8.72 -14.40 -15.60
C GLY A 101 -7.31 -14.24 -15.04
N LYS A 102 -7.12 -13.40 -14.06
CA LYS A 102 -5.80 -13.21 -13.44
C LYS A 102 -5.48 -14.36 -12.50
N THR A 103 -4.19 -14.71 -12.41
CA THR A 103 -3.74 -15.68 -11.41
C THR A 103 -3.89 -15.06 -10.01
N LYS A 104 -3.83 -15.91 -8.99
CA LYS A 104 -3.89 -15.43 -7.61
C LYS A 104 -2.77 -14.44 -7.32
N LYS A 105 -1.55 -14.72 -7.81
CA LYS A 105 -0.41 -13.81 -7.63
C LYS A 105 -0.66 -12.46 -8.29
N GLU A 106 -1.20 -12.47 -9.49
CA GLU A 106 -1.53 -11.24 -10.20
C GLU A 106 -2.63 -10.46 -9.49
N ALA A 107 -3.63 -11.15 -8.98
CA ALA A 107 -4.72 -10.52 -8.24
C ALA A 107 -4.22 -9.88 -6.94
N ILE A 108 -3.31 -10.58 -6.23
CA ILE A 108 -2.70 -10.03 -5.01
C ILE A 108 -1.88 -8.78 -5.34
N ARG A 109 -1.13 -8.84 -6.42
CA ARG A 109 -0.32 -7.71 -6.87
C ARG A 109 -1.19 -6.49 -7.18
N SER A 110 -2.30 -6.71 -7.87
CA SER A 110 -3.26 -5.65 -8.16
C SER A 110 -3.86 -5.06 -6.88
N LEU A 111 -4.21 -5.93 -5.94
CA LEU A 111 -4.76 -5.49 -4.66
C LEU A 111 -3.74 -4.69 -3.85
N LYS A 112 -2.48 -5.11 -3.85
CA LYS A 112 -1.42 -4.38 -3.16
C LYS A 112 -1.31 -2.95 -3.71
N ARG A 113 -1.38 -2.79 -5.04
CA ARG A 113 -1.37 -1.46 -5.65
C ARG A 113 -2.59 -0.66 -5.21
N HIS A 114 -3.74 -1.29 -5.15
CA HIS A 114 -4.97 -0.65 -4.70
C HIS A 114 -4.83 -0.18 -3.24
N VAL A 115 -4.28 -1.02 -2.39
CA VAL A 115 -4.02 -0.69 -0.98
C VAL A 115 -3.01 0.47 -0.89
N SER A 116 -1.96 0.42 -1.70
CA SER A 116 -0.96 1.49 -1.74
C SER A 116 -1.60 2.84 -2.04
N ASN A 117 -2.51 2.88 -3.01
CA ASN A 117 -3.21 4.12 -3.36
C ASN A 117 -4.08 4.63 -2.22
N ALA A 118 -4.76 3.73 -1.53
CA ALA A 118 -5.60 4.10 -0.38
C ALA A 118 -4.75 4.62 0.78
N VAL A 119 -3.63 3.96 1.05
CA VAL A 119 -2.69 4.38 2.08
C VAL A 119 -2.13 5.77 1.77
N TYR A 120 -1.72 5.99 0.54
CA TYR A 120 -1.17 7.28 0.14
C TYR A 120 -2.19 8.41 0.35
N ARG A 121 -3.43 8.18 -0.07
CA ARG A 121 -4.50 9.15 0.11
C ARG A 121 -4.69 9.48 1.59
N GLN A 122 -4.69 8.44 2.43
CA GLN A 122 -4.89 8.63 3.86
C GLN A 122 -3.72 9.37 4.51
N LEU A 123 -2.50 9.07 4.08
CA LEU A 123 -1.31 9.77 4.57
C LEU A 123 -1.34 11.25 4.20
N LEU A 124 -1.82 11.59 3.00
CA LEU A 124 -1.96 12.98 2.59
C LEU A 124 -3.00 13.72 3.41
N ILE A 125 -4.12 13.07 3.69
CA ILE A 125 -5.16 13.66 4.55
C ILE A 125 -4.58 13.97 5.93
N ASP A 126 -3.84 13.04 6.49
CA ASP A 126 -3.22 13.21 7.80
C ASP A 126 -2.20 14.35 7.79
N ALA A 127 -1.42 14.45 6.72
CA ALA A 127 -0.42 15.51 6.59
C ALA A 127 -1.08 16.89 6.51
N GLU A 128 -2.21 17.00 5.82
CA GLU A 128 -2.95 18.26 5.75
C GLU A 128 -3.54 18.64 7.10
N ARG A 129 -4.04 17.66 7.85
CA ARG A 129 -4.57 17.92 9.20
C ARG A 129 -3.49 18.44 10.14
N ALA A 130 -2.28 17.89 10.03
CA ALA A 130 -1.17 18.28 10.87
C ALA A 130 -0.74 19.74 10.65
N ASN A 131 -1.04 20.28 9.45
CA ASN A 131 -0.70 21.66 9.11
C ASN A 131 -1.75 22.69 9.54
N LYS A 132 -2.86 22.22 10.08
CA LYS A 132 -3.91 23.08 10.58
C LYS A 132 -3.84 23.18 12.10
#